data_bf95501e10839b0e70e5c61916d597f9
#
_entry.id   bf95501e10839b0e70e5c61916d597f9
#
_cell.length_a   1.000
_cell.length_b   1.000
_cell.length_c   1.000
_cell.angle_alpha   90.00
_cell.angle_beta   90.00
_cell.angle_gamma   90.00
#
_symmetry.space_group_name_H-M   'P 1'
#
loop_
_entity.id
_entity.type
_entity.pdbx_description
1 polymer ?
#
loop_
_entity_poly.entity_id
_entity_poly.type
_entity_poly.pdbx_seq_one_letter_code
_entity_poly.pdbx_strand_id
1 'polypeptide(L)'
;VGSEMCIRDRSLIILQRVEPSLAHRQLMWMCIGLAGMSFLPTFFRWIPRFEMFEWVYIIGCYLLLLSTRFFGVSKYGSTNWLAIGPVTFQPSEIAKFLFVFYLASVFHKRVEWKQFLTTGILSAGLVMLLVLQKDLGSALIFFMTYMVMLYIATSNEFLFFLGMGAASVAAMGAYKLFSHVQV
;
A
#
# COMPACT_ATOMS: atom_id res chain seq x y z
N VAL A 1 11.26 19.66 -7.27
CA VAL A 1 9.84 19.97 -7.57
C VAL A 1 9.66 20.31 -9.06
N GLY A 2 10.63 20.95 -9.72
CA GLY A 2 10.49 21.34 -11.15
C GLY A 2 10.64 20.21 -12.17
N SER A 3 11.47 19.20 -11.91
CA SER A 3 11.75 18.12 -12.86
C SER A 3 10.59 17.12 -12.98
N GLU A 4 9.91 16.82 -11.91
CA GLU A 4 8.77 15.89 -11.92
C GLU A 4 7.52 16.48 -12.61
N MET A 5 7.31 17.79 -12.44
CA MET A 5 6.25 18.51 -13.12
C MET A 5 6.48 18.50 -14.64
N CYS A 6 7.72 18.70 -15.08
CA CYS A 6 8.10 18.66 -16.49
C CYS A 6 7.91 17.28 -17.13
N ILE A 7 8.15 16.19 -16.39
CA ILE A 7 7.95 14.82 -16.88
C ILE A 7 6.44 14.53 -17.04
N ARG A 8 5.60 14.98 -16.12
CA ARG A 8 4.13 14.85 -16.21
C ARG A 8 3.56 15.65 -17.38
N ASP A 9 4.03 16.88 -17.58
CA ASP A 9 3.56 17.72 -18.68
C ASP A 9 3.94 17.10 -20.03
N ARG A 10 5.15 16.58 -20.15
CA ARG A 10 5.58 15.85 -21.36
C ARG A 10 4.75 14.59 -21.60
N SER A 11 4.43 13.83 -20.55
CA SER A 11 3.61 12.63 -20.67
C SER A 11 2.19 12.97 -21.14
N LEU A 12 1.59 14.05 -20.61
CA LEU A 12 0.26 14.52 -21.02
C LEU A 12 0.25 15.00 -22.48
N ILE A 13 1.27 15.75 -22.90
CA ILE A 13 1.39 16.24 -24.27
C ILE A 13 1.54 15.07 -25.26
N ILE A 14 2.36 14.07 -24.92
CA ILE A 14 2.53 12.88 -25.75
C ILE A 14 1.22 12.08 -25.81
N LEU A 15 0.58 11.89 -24.65
CA LEU A 15 -0.68 11.14 -24.56
C LEU A 15 -1.81 11.83 -25.36
N GLN A 16 -1.85 13.17 -25.34
CA GLN A 16 -2.84 13.97 -26.09
C GLN A 16 -2.64 13.84 -27.62
N ARG A 17 -1.40 13.59 -28.06
CA ARG A 17 -1.11 13.36 -29.49
C ARG A 17 -1.44 11.94 -29.95
N VAL A 18 -1.30 10.95 -29.06
CA VAL A 18 -1.51 9.53 -29.37
C VAL A 18 -2.97 9.13 -29.19
N GLU A 19 -3.59 9.52 -28.08
CA GLU A 19 -4.97 9.18 -27.73
C GLU A 19 -5.63 10.26 -26.86
N PRO A 20 -6.40 11.18 -27.46
CA PRO A 20 -7.02 12.31 -26.73
C PRO A 20 -7.98 11.85 -25.61
N SER A 21 -8.66 10.72 -25.80
CA SER A 21 -9.61 10.17 -24.83
C SER A 21 -8.94 9.75 -23.52
N LEU A 22 -7.72 9.21 -23.59
CA LEU A 22 -6.91 8.82 -22.42
C LEU A 22 -6.36 10.05 -21.70
N ALA A 23 -5.96 11.10 -22.44
CA ALA A 23 -5.47 12.33 -21.86
C ALA A 23 -6.53 13.03 -21.00
N HIS A 24 -7.77 13.10 -21.47
CA HIS A 24 -8.90 13.65 -20.70
C HIS A 24 -9.18 12.86 -19.42
N ARG A 25 -9.17 11.55 -19.49
CA ARG A 25 -9.32 10.69 -18.29
C ARG A 25 -8.20 10.92 -17.28
N GLN A 26 -6.97 11.05 -17.74
CA GLN A 26 -5.82 11.28 -16.86
C GLN A 26 -5.87 12.65 -16.19
N LEU A 27 -6.26 13.70 -16.91
CA LEU A 27 -6.49 15.03 -16.34
C LEU A 27 -7.60 15.00 -15.28
N MET A 28 -8.72 14.35 -15.57
CA MET A 28 -9.81 14.19 -14.61
C MET A 28 -9.35 13.50 -13.32
N TRP A 29 -8.64 12.39 -13.41
CA TRP A 29 -8.11 11.68 -12.24
C TRP A 29 -7.08 12.50 -11.48
N MET A 30 -6.26 13.30 -12.18
CA MET A 30 -5.32 14.21 -11.55
C MET A 30 -6.02 15.32 -10.76
N CYS A 31 -7.06 15.93 -11.33
CA CYS A 31 -7.87 16.93 -10.62
C CYS A 31 -8.58 16.34 -9.39
N ILE A 32 -9.15 15.12 -9.52
CA ILE A 32 -9.78 14.41 -8.40
C ILE A 32 -8.75 14.11 -7.31
N GLY A 33 -7.55 13.69 -7.68
CA GLY A 33 -6.45 13.42 -6.74
C GLY A 33 -6.00 14.68 -5.99
N LEU A 34 -5.83 15.81 -6.70
CA LEU A 34 -5.46 17.09 -6.08
C LEU A 34 -6.57 17.61 -5.14
N ALA A 35 -7.83 17.52 -5.55
CA ALA A 35 -8.97 17.87 -4.70
C ALA A 35 -9.02 16.96 -3.45
N GLY A 36 -8.81 15.66 -3.63
CA GLY A 36 -8.70 14.70 -2.52
C GLY A 36 -7.58 15.05 -1.55
N MET A 37 -6.37 15.33 -2.04
CA MET A 37 -5.25 15.73 -1.20
C MET A 37 -5.53 16.99 -0.39
N SER A 38 -6.25 17.95 -0.96
CA SER A 38 -6.60 19.20 -0.27
C SER A 38 -7.70 18.99 0.77
N PHE A 39 -8.65 18.09 0.51
CA PHE A 39 -9.79 17.82 1.38
C PHE A 39 -9.47 16.86 2.53
N LEU A 40 -8.62 15.85 2.29
CA LEU A 40 -8.27 14.80 3.27
C LEU A 40 -7.78 15.34 4.61
N PRO A 41 -6.83 16.29 4.70
CA PRO A 41 -6.37 16.81 6.00
C PRO A 41 -7.48 17.49 6.80
N THR A 42 -8.38 18.17 6.10
CA THR A 42 -9.54 18.85 6.73
C THR A 42 -10.56 17.82 7.23
N PHE A 43 -10.84 16.80 6.42
CA PHE A 43 -11.72 15.68 6.77
C PHE A 43 -11.22 14.93 8.01
N PHE A 44 -9.92 14.65 8.11
CA PHE A 44 -9.33 13.97 9.25
C PHE A 44 -9.34 14.79 10.54
N ARG A 45 -9.32 16.12 10.45
CA ARG A 45 -9.50 16.98 11.62
C ARG A 45 -10.92 16.88 12.23
N TRP A 46 -11.90 16.49 11.43
CA TRP A 46 -13.30 16.37 11.87
C TRP A 46 -13.62 15.02 12.51
N ILE A 47 -12.77 14.01 12.36
CA ILE A 47 -12.98 12.70 12.97
C ILE A 47 -12.04 12.53 14.17
N PRO A 48 -12.50 12.90 15.39
CA PRO A 48 -11.61 13.00 16.55
C PRO A 48 -11.24 11.66 17.21
N ARG A 49 -11.68 10.52 16.66
CA ARG A 49 -11.53 9.19 17.30
C ARG A 49 -10.91 8.13 16.39
N PHE A 50 -10.00 8.50 15.52
CA PHE A 50 -9.28 7.55 14.66
C PHE A 50 -8.59 6.42 15.44
N GLU A 51 -8.14 6.72 16.65
CA GLU A 51 -7.40 5.79 17.50
C GLU A 51 -8.24 4.61 18.03
N MET A 52 -9.56 4.75 18.08
CA MET A 52 -10.44 3.69 18.60
C MET A 52 -10.70 2.58 17.58
N PHE A 53 -10.38 2.80 16.31
CA PHE A 53 -10.72 1.88 15.22
C PHE A 53 -9.51 1.07 14.71
N GLU A 54 -8.43 0.96 15.50
CA GLU A 54 -7.22 0.24 15.10
C GLU A 54 -7.51 -1.19 14.59
N TRP A 55 -8.38 -1.92 15.32
CA TRP A 55 -8.78 -3.27 14.92
C TRP A 55 -9.65 -3.30 13.67
N VAL A 56 -10.48 -2.31 13.44
CA VAL A 56 -11.32 -2.20 12.24
C VAL A 56 -10.43 -2.01 11.00
N TYR A 57 -9.39 -1.19 11.10
CA TYR A 57 -8.47 -0.96 10.00
C TYR A 57 -7.70 -2.22 9.61
N ILE A 58 -7.13 -2.94 10.58
CA ILE A 58 -6.36 -4.15 10.28
C ILE A 58 -7.24 -5.30 9.79
N ILE A 59 -8.42 -5.49 10.39
CA ILE A 59 -9.39 -6.48 9.94
C ILE A 59 -9.88 -6.13 8.53
N GLY A 60 -10.16 -4.85 8.25
CA GLY A 60 -10.52 -4.37 6.91
C GLY A 60 -9.44 -4.67 5.87
N CYS A 61 -8.15 -4.47 6.21
CA CYS A 61 -7.04 -4.86 5.34
C CYS A 61 -7.06 -6.34 5.00
N TYR A 62 -7.18 -7.19 6.02
CA TYR A 62 -7.22 -8.64 5.82
C TYR A 62 -8.42 -9.07 4.99
N LEU A 63 -9.61 -8.53 5.28
CA LEU A 63 -10.83 -8.85 4.52
C LEU A 63 -10.71 -8.44 3.05
N LEU A 64 -10.18 -7.24 2.77
CA LEU A 64 -9.96 -6.77 1.40
C LEU A 64 -8.96 -7.65 0.65
N LEU A 65 -7.84 -8.00 1.27
CA LEU A 65 -6.84 -8.85 0.63
C LEU A 65 -7.31 -10.30 0.49
N LEU A 66 -8.08 -10.84 1.45
CA LEU A 66 -8.67 -12.16 1.34
C LEU A 66 -9.77 -12.21 0.28
N SER A 67 -10.55 -11.13 0.10
CA SER A 67 -11.59 -11.08 -0.93
C SER A 67 -11.00 -11.28 -2.34
N THR A 68 -9.81 -10.77 -2.60
CA THR A 68 -9.12 -10.99 -3.88
C THR A 68 -8.68 -12.44 -4.07
N ARG A 69 -8.37 -13.15 -2.98
CA ARG A 69 -8.01 -14.56 -3.04
C ARG A 69 -9.16 -15.47 -3.46
N PHE A 70 -10.41 -15.13 -3.04
CA PHE A 70 -11.61 -15.90 -3.33
C PHE A 70 -12.34 -15.47 -4.60
N PHE A 71 -12.36 -14.17 -4.87
CA PHE A 71 -13.13 -13.57 -5.97
C PHE A 71 -12.24 -12.87 -7.02
N GLY A 72 -10.91 -12.99 -6.90
CA GLY A 72 -9.97 -12.32 -7.78
C GLY A 72 -9.98 -12.88 -9.19
N VAL A 73 -9.98 -11.99 -10.17
CA VAL A 73 -9.75 -12.30 -11.59
C VAL A 73 -8.26 -12.15 -11.87
N SER A 74 -7.66 -13.15 -12.50
CA SER A 74 -6.26 -13.08 -12.92
C SER A 74 -6.12 -12.11 -14.08
N LYS A 75 -5.41 -11.00 -13.85
CA LYS A 75 -5.05 -10.03 -14.87
C LYS A 75 -3.55 -9.76 -14.78
N TYR A 76 -2.84 -9.84 -15.90
CA TYR A 76 -1.38 -9.64 -15.95
C TYR A 76 -0.57 -10.57 -15.03
N GLY A 77 -1.03 -11.81 -14.82
CA GLY A 77 -0.29 -12.81 -14.01
C GLY A 77 -0.50 -12.72 -12.50
N SER A 78 -1.22 -11.72 -11.98
CA SER A 78 -1.59 -11.60 -10.58
C SER A 78 -3.11 -11.71 -10.40
N THR A 79 -3.54 -12.32 -9.28
CA THR A 79 -4.97 -12.54 -8.94
C THR A 79 -5.55 -11.43 -8.06
N ASN A 80 -5.09 -10.19 -8.23
CA ASN A 80 -5.36 -9.07 -7.30
C ASN A 80 -6.48 -8.14 -7.76
N TRP A 81 -7.16 -8.46 -8.85
CA TRP A 81 -8.20 -7.62 -9.42
C TRP A 81 -9.57 -8.18 -9.11
N LEU A 82 -10.49 -7.32 -8.64
CA LEU A 82 -11.92 -7.62 -8.57
C LEU A 82 -12.61 -6.94 -9.75
N ALA A 83 -13.43 -7.70 -10.48
CA ALA A 83 -14.29 -7.17 -11.52
C ALA A 83 -15.69 -6.98 -10.94
N ILE A 84 -16.16 -5.73 -10.90
CA ILE A 84 -17.53 -5.37 -10.52
C ILE A 84 -18.19 -4.76 -11.76
N GLY A 85 -18.84 -5.59 -12.57
CA GLY A 85 -19.38 -5.19 -13.86
C GLY A 85 -18.28 -4.76 -14.84
N PRO A 86 -18.39 -3.60 -15.51
CA PRO A 86 -17.39 -3.14 -16.47
C PRO A 86 -16.13 -2.52 -15.83
N VAL A 87 -16.13 -2.35 -14.50
CA VAL A 87 -15.03 -1.69 -13.77
C VAL A 87 -14.19 -2.73 -13.05
N THR A 88 -12.88 -2.73 -13.31
CA THR A 88 -11.92 -3.52 -12.54
C THR A 88 -11.27 -2.65 -11.49
N PHE A 89 -11.21 -3.15 -10.27
CA PHE A 89 -10.71 -2.45 -9.10
C PHE A 89 -9.72 -3.36 -8.37
N GLN A 90 -8.67 -2.76 -7.80
CA GLN A 90 -7.66 -3.48 -7.05
C GLN A 90 -7.82 -3.18 -5.54
N PRO A 91 -8.32 -4.13 -4.73
CA PRO A 91 -8.56 -3.90 -3.30
C PRO A 91 -7.30 -3.57 -2.51
N SER A 92 -6.12 -4.00 -2.95
CA SER A 92 -4.85 -3.66 -2.30
C SER A 92 -4.57 -2.15 -2.30
N GLU A 93 -5.12 -1.37 -3.24
CA GLU A 93 -5.00 0.09 -3.23
C GLU A 93 -5.71 0.70 -2.01
N ILE A 94 -6.94 0.25 -1.70
CA ILE A 94 -7.65 0.70 -0.49
C ILE A 94 -6.98 0.15 0.78
N ALA A 95 -6.53 -1.10 0.75
CA ALA A 95 -5.87 -1.71 1.89
C ALA A 95 -4.61 -0.94 2.32
N LYS A 96 -3.86 -0.31 1.38
CA LYS A 96 -2.71 0.56 1.73
C LYS A 96 -3.12 1.73 2.63
N PHE A 97 -4.23 2.40 2.32
CA PHE A 97 -4.71 3.51 3.15
C PHE A 97 -5.13 3.03 4.54
N LEU A 98 -5.89 1.92 4.62
CA LEU A 98 -6.30 1.35 5.91
C LEU A 98 -5.09 0.93 6.73
N PHE A 99 -4.06 0.39 6.09
CA PHE A 99 -2.83 -0.01 6.76
C PHE A 99 -2.06 1.18 7.35
N VAL A 100 -1.95 2.29 6.61
CA VAL A 100 -1.35 3.53 7.12
C VAL A 100 -2.14 4.04 8.33
N PHE A 101 -3.48 4.02 8.28
CA PHE A 101 -4.33 4.42 9.42
C PHE A 101 -4.16 3.50 10.61
N TYR A 102 -4.07 2.20 10.39
CA TYR A 102 -3.76 1.24 11.43
C TYR A 102 -2.44 1.57 12.14
N LEU A 103 -1.36 1.70 11.38
CA LEU A 103 -0.04 2.00 11.93
C LEU A 103 -0.02 3.37 12.64
N ALA A 104 -0.65 4.39 12.07
CA ALA A 104 -0.74 5.71 12.67
C ALA A 104 -1.50 5.68 14.00
N SER A 105 -2.61 4.91 14.09
CA SER A 105 -3.39 4.79 15.32
C SER A 105 -2.63 4.07 16.44
N VAL A 106 -1.85 3.04 16.10
CA VAL A 106 -1.06 2.29 17.08
C VAL A 106 0.20 3.06 17.50
N PHE A 107 0.91 3.67 16.55
CA PHE A 107 2.17 4.35 16.83
C PHE A 107 2.02 5.78 17.37
N HIS A 108 0.80 6.30 17.43
CA HIS A 108 0.52 7.58 18.09
C HIS A 108 0.85 7.53 19.59
N LYS A 109 0.68 6.37 20.22
CA LYS A 109 1.05 6.11 21.61
C LYS A 109 2.53 5.69 21.70
N ARG A 110 3.13 5.77 22.89
CA ARG A 110 4.48 5.22 23.08
C ARG A 110 4.50 3.76 22.70
N VAL A 111 5.44 3.40 21.80
CA VAL A 111 5.55 2.02 21.29
C VAL A 111 6.09 1.11 22.39
N GLU A 112 5.21 0.33 23.00
CA GLU A 112 5.58 -0.74 23.92
C GLU A 112 6.06 -1.98 23.13
N TRP A 113 6.90 -2.80 23.77
CA TRP A 113 7.37 -4.07 23.19
C TRP A 113 6.24 -4.97 22.67
N LYS A 114 5.12 -5.03 23.40
CA LYS A 114 3.94 -5.81 22.98
C LYS A 114 3.33 -5.26 21.69
N GLN A 115 3.19 -3.96 21.59
CA GLN A 115 2.64 -3.30 20.38
C GLN A 115 3.58 -3.49 19.19
N PHE A 116 4.89 -3.36 19.39
CA PHE A 116 5.90 -3.63 18.36
C PHE A 116 5.77 -5.05 17.80
N LEU A 117 5.70 -6.06 18.68
CA LEU A 117 5.57 -7.46 18.26
C LEU A 117 4.22 -7.71 17.56
N THR A 118 3.12 -7.21 18.12
CA THR A 118 1.78 -7.41 17.54
C THR A 118 1.67 -6.76 16.16
N THR A 119 2.10 -5.51 16.02
CA THR A 119 2.08 -4.81 14.73
C THR A 119 3.02 -5.46 13.71
N GLY A 120 4.18 -5.93 14.16
CA GLY A 120 5.14 -6.65 13.33
C GLY A 120 4.56 -7.95 12.77
N ILE A 121 3.95 -8.77 13.63
CA ILE A 121 3.33 -10.04 13.23
C ILE A 121 2.16 -9.79 12.27
N LEU A 122 1.28 -8.84 12.57
CA LEU A 122 0.14 -8.51 11.71
C LEU A 122 0.61 -7.94 10.37
N SER A 123 1.60 -7.06 10.35
CA SER A 123 2.15 -6.51 9.11
C SER A 123 2.85 -7.58 8.28
N ALA A 124 3.62 -8.46 8.91
CA ALA A 124 4.27 -9.58 8.23
C ALA A 124 3.24 -10.55 7.63
N GLY A 125 2.12 -10.78 8.31
CA GLY A 125 1.00 -11.58 7.80
C GLY A 125 0.39 -10.99 6.53
N LEU A 126 0.16 -9.65 6.49
CA LEU A 126 -0.33 -8.97 5.28
C LEU A 126 0.67 -9.06 4.12
N VAL A 127 1.96 -8.83 4.39
CA VAL A 127 3.03 -8.97 3.38
C VAL A 127 3.09 -10.40 2.84
N MET A 128 3.05 -11.40 3.73
CA MET A 128 3.04 -12.80 3.33
C MET A 128 1.84 -13.15 2.45
N LEU A 129 0.67 -12.62 2.79
CA LEU A 129 -0.57 -12.84 2.01
C LEU A 129 -0.43 -12.24 0.60
N LEU A 130 0.16 -11.05 0.45
CA LEU A 130 0.42 -10.42 -0.84
C LEU A 130 1.46 -11.19 -1.66
N VAL A 131 2.51 -11.72 -1.02
CA VAL A 131 3.50 -12.59 -1.68
C VAL A 131 2.83 -13.86 -2.22
N LEU A 132 1.94 -14.48 -1.46
CA LEU A 132 1.15 -15.65 -1.91
C LEU A 132 0.22 -15.33 -3.09
N GLN A 133 -0.23 -14.08 -3.22
CA GLN A 133 -1.02 -13.59 -4.35
C GLN A 133 -0.16 -13.18 -5.55
N LYS A 134 1.17 -13.37 -5.47
CA LYS A 134 2.15 -12.95 -6.49
C LYS A 134 2.15 -11.43 -6.75
N ASP A 135 1.76 -10.63 -5.75
CA ASP A 135 1.81 -9.17 -5.80
C ASP A 135 3.01 -8.65 -4.99
N LEU A 136 4.20 -8.88 -5.52
CA LEU A 136 5.44 -8.45 -4.88
C LEU A 136 5.56 -6.92 -4.80
N GLY A 137 4.98 -6.19 -5.75
CA GLY A 137 4.97 -4.73 -5.75
C GLY A 137 4.21 -4.16 -4.56
N SER A 138 2.97 -4.62 -4.34
CA SER A 138 2.19 -4.21 -3.17
C SER A 138 2.84 -4.70 -1.86
N ALA A 139 3.37 -5.93 -1.82
CA ALA A 139 4.06 -6.47 -0.66
C ALA A 139 5.24 -5.58 -0.23
N LEU A 140 6.04 -5.11 -1.19
CA LEU A 140 7.15 -4.19 -0.93
C LEU A 140 6.65 -2.86 -0.37
N ILE A 141 5.56 -2.30 -0.91
CA ILE A 141 4.98 -1.03 -0.41
C ILE A 141 4.50 -1.19 1.03
N PHE A 142 3.78 -2.27 1.37
CA PHE A 142 3.35 -2.54 2.74
C PHE A 142 4.53 -2.68 3.70
N PHE A 143 5.55 -3.43 3.31
CA PHE A 143 6.77 -3.59 4.09
C PHE A 143 7.48 -2.26 4.33
N MET A 144 7.73 -1.48 3.27
CA MET A 144 8.40 -0.18 3.38
C MET A 144 7.58 0.81 4.21
N THR A 145 6.26 0.83 4.06
CA THR A 145 5.37 1.65 4.87
C THR A 145 5.50 1.30 6.36
N TYR A 146 5.50 0.01 6.71
CA TYR A 146 5.73 -0.43 8.07
C TYR A 146 7.07 0.04 8.62
N MET A 147 8.16 -0.17 7.86
CA MET A 147 9.51 0.21 8.29
C MET A 147 9.68 1.71 8.50
N VAL A 148 9.13 2.53 7.59
CA VAL A 148 9.18 4.00 7.72
C VAL A 148 8.37 4.47 8.92
N MET A 149 7.15 3.95 9.12
CA MET A 149 6.30 4.31 10.25
C MET A 149 6.92 3.87 11.58
N LEU A 150 7.53 2.69 11.62
CA LEU A 150 8.27 2.20 12.78
C LEU A 150 9.47 3.11 13.10
N TYR A 151 10.23 3.51 12.10
CA TYR A 151 11.36 4.43 12.27
C TYR A 151 10.92 5.78 12.82
N ILE A 152 9.85 6.36 12.28
CA ILE A 152 9.28 7.61 12.77
C ILE A 152 8.82 7.49 14.24
N ALA A 153 8.22 6.35 14.61
CA ALA A 153 7.70 6.12 15.95
C ALA A 153 8.77 5.84 17.00
N THR A 154 9.86 5.16 16.61
CA THR A 154 10.92 4.72 17.55
C THR A 154 12.17 5.59 17.51
N SER A 155 12.38 6.36 16.42
CA SER A 155 13.62 7.11 16.13
C SER A 155 14.88 6.25 16.24
N ASN A 156 14.77 4.93 16.04
CA ASN A 156 15.84 3.97 16.21
C ASN A 156 16.31 3.43 14.85
N GLU A 157 17.45 3.93 14.41
CA GLU A 157 18.07 3.53 13.12
C GLU A 157 18.46 2.06 13.09
N PHE A 158 18.86 1.50 14.25
CA PHE A 158 19.26 0.09 14.34
C PHE A 158 18.10 -0.86 13.98
N LEU A 159 16.90 -0.58 14.49
CA LEU A 159 15.70 -1.37 14.15
C LEU A 159 15.36 -1.27 12.66
N PHE A 160 15.54 -0.10 12.07
CA PHE A 160 15.30 0.09 10.63
C PHE A 160 16.27 -0.75 9.79
N PHE A 161 17.58 -0.66 10.04
CA PHE A 161 18.57 -1.44 9.30
C PHE A 161 18.46 -2.94 9.55
N LEU A 162 18.13 -3.35 10.78
CA LEU A 162 17.88 -4.75 11.11
C LEU A 162 16.69 -5.31 10.32
N GLY A 163 15.59 -4.55 10.25
CA GLY A 163 14.41 -4.93 9.48
C GLY A 163 14.68 -5.02 7.99
N MET A 164 15.41 -4.05 7.42
CA MET A 164 15.83 -4.08 6.01
C MET A 164 16.74 -5.27 5.71
N GLY A 165 17.68 -5.58 6.60
CA GLY A 165 18.57 -6.75 6.49
C GLY A 165 17.77 -8.06 6.53
N ALA A 166 16.87 -8.21 7.48
CA ALA A 166 16.01 -9.39 7.61
C ALA A 166 15.13 -9.59 6.35
N ALA A 167 14.56 -8.50 5.81
CA ALA A 167 13.78 -8.55 4.59
C ALA A 167 14.60 -8.95 3.37
N SER A 168 15.84 -8.46 3.25
CA SER A 168 16.76 -8.83 2.17
C SER A 168 17.10 -10.32 2.21
N VAL A 169 17.35 -10.87 3.40
CA VAL A 169 17.58 -12.31 3.59
C VAL A 169 16.33 -13.12 3.26
N ALA A 170 15.15 -12.68 3.71
CA ALA A 170 13.88 -13.34 3.40
C ALA A 170 13.58 -13.32 1.90
N ALA A 171 13.84 -12.20 1.21
CA ALA A 171 13.67 -12.08 -0.24
C ALA A 171 14.62 -13.02 -1.01
N MET A 172 15.89 -13.12 -0.60
CA MET A 172 16.83 -14.06 -1.19
C MET A 172 16.43 -15.51 -0.94
N GLY A 173 15.93 -15.83 0.25
CA GLY A 173 15.39 -17.15 0.58
C GLY A 173 14.16 -17.51 -0.28
N ALA A 174 13.23 -16.56 -0.40
CA ALA A 174 12.05 -16.71 -1.24
C ALA A 174 12.43 -16.90 -2.72
N TYR A 175 13.40 -16.13 -3.22
CA TYR A 175 13.90 -16.29 -4.60
C TYR A 175 14.46 -17.69 -4.87
N LYS A 176 15.22 -18.27 -3.95
CA LYS A 176 15.75 -19.64 -4.06
C LYS A 176 14.67 -20.71 -3.98
N LEU A 177 13.67 -20.53 -3.12
CA LEU A 177 12.56 -21.46 -2.95
C LEU A 177 11.56 -21.42 -4.10
N PHE A 178 11.31 -20.24 -4.67
CA PHE A 178 10.38 -20.00 -5.74
C PHE A 178 11.09 -19.76 -7.09
N SER A 179 12.17 -20.49 -7.37
CA SER A 179 12.92 -20.38 -8.65
C SER A 179 12.07 -20.65 -9.88
N HIS A 180 10.82 -21.09 -9.75
CA HIS A 180 9.83 -21.23 -10.83
C HIS A 180 8.84 -20.07 -10.92
N VAL A 181 8.95 -19.02 -10.07
CA VAL A 181 8.17 -17.78 -10.23
C VAL A 181 8.97 -16.83 -11.13
N GLN A 182 9.24 -17.28 -12.34
CA GLN A 182 9.62 -16.36 -13.40
C GLN A 182 8.35 -15.67 -13.90
N VAL A 183 8.43 -14.36 -13.87
CA VAL A 183 7.49 -13.40 -14.48
C VAL A 183 7.29 -13.74 -15.94
#